data_2830af94dea73be5c5356800271b1905
#
_entry.id   2830af94dea73be5c5356800271b1905
#
_cell.length_a   1.000
_cell.length_b   1.000
_cell.length_c   1.000
_cell.angle_alpha   90.00
_cell.angle_beta   90.00
_cell.angle_gamma   90.00
#
_symmetry.space_group_name_H-M   'P 1'
#
loop_
_entity.id
_entity.type
_entity.pdbx_description
1 polymer ?
#
loop_
_entity_poly.entity_id
_entity_poly.type
_entity_poly.pdbx_seq_one_letter_code
_entity_poly.pdbx_strand_id
1 'polypeptide(L)'
;TNEIYPLNPIIGLIIQSKVNVSIPLSNKFGKTKGIFQPSEGSYVLLNWFGGGHPSQTVSKKILKGKNKHFRATLAASEIIFNGAPLIIKNPWNCFRISSIRKLLPKAKFIWLKRDIRKSAASDLESRYLTKKNPNKWNSATPSNIEKLKLLPPVHQVIENQFEFNRSIKANLKNIPSKNWITLWYEDILEDTNVELKKISSFLNRDYKFNTNKNKIKKKIRNISSEEQKEINKYVNIHSKRFKENLY
;
A
#
# COMPACT_ATOMS: atom_id res chain seq x y z
N THR A 1 -5.56 -10.29 -7.34
CA THR A 1 -5.53 -10.43 -8.80
C THR A 1 -4.12 -10.67 -9.25
N ASN A 2 -3.93 -11.63 -10.12
CA ASN A 2 -2.66 -12.00 -10.67
C ASN A 2 -2.23 -10.99 -11.76
N GLU A 3 -0.94 -10.68 -11.87
CA GLU A 3 -0.40 -9.77 -12.90
C GLU A 3 -0.54 -10.31 -14.33
N ILE A 4 -0.84 -11.60 -14.50
CA ILE A 4 -1.04 -12.23 -15.81
C ILE A 4 -2.32 -11.77 -16.52
N TYR A 5 -3.34 -11.34 -15.78
CA TYR A 5 -4.63 -10.98 -16.35
C TYR A 5 -5.02 -9.52 -16.13
N PRO A 6 -4.15 -8.54 -16.46
CA PRO A 6 -4.43 -7.14 -16.17
C PRO A 6 -5.63 -6.59 -16.97
N LEU A 7 -5.94 -7.20 -18.13
CA LEU A 7 -7.06 -6.80 -18.98
C LEU A 7 -8.35 -7.52 -18.63
N ASN A 8 -8.27 -8.72 -18.04
CA ASN A 8 -9.44 -9.48 -17.58
C ASN A 8 -9.24 -10.01 -16.15
N PRO A 9 -9.39 -9.16 -15.14
CA PRO A 9 -9.20 -9.54 -13.75
C PRO A 9 -10.22 -10.58 -13.26
N ILE A 10 -11.38 -10.72 -13.89
CA ILE A 10 -12.40 -11.72 -13.53
C ILE A 10 -11.87 -13.13 -13.77
N ILE A 11 -11.21 -13.38 -14.91
CA ILE A 11 -10.55 -14.66 -15.18
C ILE A 11 -9.49 -14.96 -14.12
N GLY A 12 -8.69 -13.95 -13.75
CA GLY A 12 -7.71 -14.07 -12.68
C GLY A 12 -8.32 -14.45 -11.32
N LEU A 13 -9.49 -13.90 -10.99
CA LEU A 13 -10.23 -14.24 -9.77
C LEU A 13 -10.74 -15.68 -9.80
N ILE A 14 -11.31 -16.15 -10.95
CA ILE A 14 -11.78 -17.53 -11.12
C ILE A 14 -10.62 -18.52 -10.94
N ILE A 15 -9.50 -18.29 -11.61
CA ILE A 15 -8.31 -19.15 -11.46
C ILE A 15 -7.85 -19.16 -10.00
N GLN A 16 -7.76 -17.99 -9.37
CA GLN A 16 -7.34 -17.88 -7.97
C GLN A 16 -8.26 -18.64 -7.01
N SER A 17 -9.57 -18.70 -7.28
CA SER A 17 -10.53 -19.43 -6.45
C SER A 17 -10.40 -20.95 -6.56
N LYS A 18 -9.82 -21.46 -7.65
CA LYS A 18 -9.63 -22.89 -7.92
C LYS A 18 -8.25 -23.42 -7.52
N VAL A 19 -7.27 -22.52 -7.39
CA VAL A 19 -5.90 -22.88 -7.05
C VAL A 19 -5.67 -22.67 -5.55
N ASN A 20 -5.48 -23.78 -4.83
CA ASN A 20 -5.14 -23.76 -3.41
C ASN A 20 -3.66 -23.39 -3.27
N VAL A 21 -3.35 -22.11 -3.24
CA VAL A 21 -1.98 -21.61 -3.22
C VAL A 21 -1.54 -21.41 -1.78
N SER A 22 -0.63 -22.23 -1.29
CA SER A 22 0.18 -21.85 -0.15
C SER A 22 1.09 -20.69 -0.58
N ILE A 23 0.99 -19.55 0.08
CA ILE A 23 1.78 -18.36 -0.25
C ILE A 23 3.11 -18.44 0.50
N PRO A 24 4.20 -18.89 -0.11
CA PRO A 24 5.50 -18.68 0.47
C PRO A 24 5.84 -17.20 0.34
N LEU A 25 5.92 -16.49 1.45
CA LEU A 25 6.49 -15.14 1.50
C LEU A 25 7.99 -15.25 1.19
N SER A 26 8.32 -15.27 -0.08
CA SER A 26 9.63 -15.74 -0.58
C SER A 26 10.69 -14.65 -0.65
N ASN A 27 10.41 -13.40 -0.27
CA ASN A 27 11.44 -12.37 -0.31
C ASN A 27 11.36 -11.32 0.81
N LYS A 28 12.50 -10.60 0.96
CA LYS A 28 12.75 -9.62 2.00
C LYS A 28 11.73 -8.46 2.03
N PHE A 29 11.04 -8.19 0.93
CA PHE A 29 10.10 -7.07 0.77
C PHE A 29 8.64 -7.50 0.64
N GLY A 30 8.32 -8.78 0.92
CA GLY A 30 6.94 -9.28 0.83
C GLY A 30 6.41 -9.41 -0.60
N LYS A 31 7.28 -9.39 -1.60
CA LYS A 31 6.88 -9.68 -2.99
C LYS A 31 6.70 -11.18 -3.15
N THR A 32 5.59 -11.58 -3.73
CA THR A 32 5.32 -12.97 -4.09
C THR A 32 5.94 -13.28 -5.45
N LYS A 33 6.40 -14.52 -5.64
CA LYS A 33 6.91 -15.02 -6.92
C LYS A 33 5.98 -16.11 -7.44
N GLY A 34 5.69 -16.08 -8.73
CA GLY A 34 4.88 -17.09 -9.41
C GLY A 34 3.59 -16.53 -10.02
N ILE A 35 3.20 -17.16 -11.11
CA ILE A 35 2.09 -16.71 -11.94
C ILE A 35 0.72 -16.75 -11.26
N PHE A 36 0.55 -17.63 -10.27
CA PHE A 36 -0.69 -17.80 -9.51
C PHE A 36 -0.66 -17.10 -8.15
N GLN A 37 0.43 -16.41 -7.82
CA GLN A 37 0.55 -15.75 -6.52
C GLN A 37 -0.24 -14.44 -6.48
N PRO A 38 -0.84 -14.08 -5.33
CA PRO A 38 -1.51 -12.81 -5.18
C PRO A 38 -0.52 -11.66 -5.38
N SER A 39 -0.92 -10.66 -6.15
CA SER A 39 -0.16 -9.43 -6.36
C SER A 39 -0.93 -8.23 -5.83
N GLU A 40 -0.26 -7.07 -5.79
CA GLU A 40 -0.91 -5.80 -5.45
C GLU A 40 -1.93 -5.33 -6.50
N GLY A 41 -2.08 -6.06 -7.61
CA GLY A 41 -2.99 -5.73 -8.71
C GLY A 41 -2.64 -4.43 -9.41
N SER A 42 -1.36 -4.05 -9.43
CA SER A 42 -0.90 -2.76 -9.95
C SER A 42 -1.34 -2.52 -11.39
N TYR A 43 -1.16 -3.51 -12.28
CA TYR A 43 -1.58 -3.40 -13.69
C TYR A 43 -3.09 -3.26 -13.86
N VAL A 44 -3.88 -3.97 -13.05
CA VAL A 44 -5.36 -3.86 -13.06
C VAL A 44 -5.78 -2.45 -12.66
N LEU A 45 -5.19 -1.93 -11.58
CA LEU A 45 -5.47 -0.57 -11.10
C LEU A 45 -5.01 0.49 -12.10
N LEU A 46 -3.86 0.30 -12.75
CA LEU A 46 -3.39 1.18 -13.81
C LEU A 46 -4.32 1.18 -15.01
N ASN A 47 -4.87 0.02 -15.38
CA ASN A 47 -5.86 -0.09 -16.44
C ASN A 47 -7.14 0.68 -16.14
N TRP A 48 -7.56 0.78 -14.87
CA TRP A 48 -8.74 1.54 -14.48
C TRP A 48 -8.48 3.02 -14.26
N PHE A 49 -7.37 3.37 -13.61
CA PHE A 49 -7.07 4.74 -13.16
C PHE A 49 -6.02 5.44 -14.01
N GLY A 50 -5.35 4.73 -14.90
CA GLY A 50 -4.21 5.25 -15.65
C GLY A 50 -2.92 5.32 -14.82
N GLY A 51 -1.90 5.88 -15.43
CA GLY A 51 -0.52 5.83 -14.95
C GLY A 51 0.15 4.55 -15.48
N GLY A 52 1.33 4.64 -15.98
CA GLY A 52 2.07 3.49 -16.55
C GLY A 52 3.05 2.91 -15.55
N HIS A 53 4.31 3.26 -15.74
CA HIS A 53 5.39 2.86 -14.84
C HIS A 53 5.23 3.50 -13.44
N PRO A 54 5.74 2.85 -12.36
CA PRO A 54 5.74 3.42 -11.00
C PRO A 54 6.37 4.82 -10.85
N SER A 55 7.13 5.29 -11.85
CA SER A 55 7.67 6.65 -11.88
C SER A 55 6.70 7.72 -12.38
N GLN A 56 5.50 7.35 -12.83
CA GLN A 56 4.50 8.28 -13.34
C GLN A 56 3.48 8.66 -12.27
N THR A 57 2.99 9.88 -12.34
CA THR A 57 1.89 10.34 -11.47
C THR A 57 0.62 9.55 -11.75
N VAL A 58 -0.04 9.07 -10.69
CA VAL A 58 -1.27 8.30 -10.80
C VAL A 58 -2.46 9.22 -11.03
N SER A 59 -3.34 8.83 -11.95
CA SER A 59 -4.62 9.48 -12.13
C SER A 59 -5.48 9.32 -10.87
N LYS A 60 -6.16 10.41 -10.47
CA LYS A 60 -7.13 10.43 -9.38
C LYS A 60 -8.54 10.05 -9.83
N LYS A 61 -8.75 9.86 -11.14
CA LYS A 61 -10.05 9.50 -11.72
C LYS A 61 -9.93 8.18 -12.46
N ILE A 62 -11.01 7.40 -12.42
CA ILE A 62 -11.10 6.21 -13.27
C ILE A 62 -11.13 6.64 -14.73
N LEU A 63 -10.44 5.92 -15.60
CA LEU A 63 -10.41 6.23 -17.02
C LEU A 63 -11.80 6.09 -17.62
N LYS A 64 -12.11 6.94 -18.62
CA LYS A 64 -13.37 6.91 -19.36
C LYS A 64 -13.60 5.48 -19.90
N GLY A 65 -14.82 4.98 -19.74
CA GLY A 65 -15.20 3.63 -20.18
C GLY A 65 -14.78 2.47 -19.26
N LYS A 66 -13.88 2.69 -18.28
CA LYS A 66 -13.41 1.63 -17.38
C LYS A 66 -14.29 1.42 -16.13
N ASN A 67 -15.21 2.32 -15.86
CA ASN A 67 -16.08 2.26 -14.67
C ASN A 67 -16.95 1.00 -14.63
N LYS A 68 -17.56 0.61 -15.77
CA LYS A 68 -18.37 -0.60 -15.89
C LYS A 68 -17.52 -1.84 -15.60
N HIS A 69 -16.33 -1.92 -16.19
CA HIS A 69 -15.40 -3.04 -15.98
C HIS A 69 -14.93 -3.14 -14.52
N PHE A 70 -14.61 -2.00 -13.88
CA PHE A 70 -14.26 -1.95 -12.47
C PHE A 70 -15.38 -2.52 -11.57
N ARG A 71 -16.62 -2.05 -11.77
CA ARG A 71 -17.79 -2.54 -10.99
C ARG A 71 -18.08 -4.01 -11.24
N ALA A 72 -18.02 -4.47 -12.50
CA ALA A 72 -18.20 -5.87 -12.85
C ALA A 72 -17.15 -6.78 -12.18
N THR A 73 -15.89 -6.33 -12.12
CA THR A 73 -14.84 -7.09 -11.44
C THR A 73 -15.10 -7.23 -9.93
N LEU A 74 -15.58 -6.17 -9.28
CA LEU A 74 -15.89 -6.22 -7.85
C LEU A 74 -17.11 -7.11 -7.58
N ALA A 75 -18.16 -7.02 -8.39
CA ALA A 75 -19.35 -7.88 -8.28
C ALA A 75 -18.97 -9.34 -8.49
N ALA A 76 -18.14 -9.64 -9.50
CA ALA A 76 -17.64 -10.99 -9.73
C ALA A 76 -16.81 -11.51 -8.55
N SER A 77 -16.00 -10.67 -7.90
CA SER A 77 -15.23 -11.09 -6.72
C SER A 77 -16.15 -11.46 -5.55
N GLU A 78 -17.21 -10.70 -5.34
CA GLU A 78 -18.19 -10.99 -4.29
C GLU A 78 -18.87 -12.34 -4.50
N ILE A 79 -19.28 -12.63 -5.75
CA ILE A 79 -19.88 -13.93 -6.11
C ILE A 79 -18.88 -15.07 -5.96
N ILE A 80 -17.68 -14.94 -6.53
CA ILE A 80 -16.66 -16.00 -6.57
C ILE A 80 -16.19 -16.38 -5.17
N PHE A 81 -16.15 -15.43 -4.24
CA PHE A 81 -15.67 -15.62 -2.86
C PHE A 81 -16.81 -15.60 -1.82
N ASN A 82 -18.04 -15.92 -2.22
CA ASN A 82 -19.21 -16.07 -1.34
C ASN A 82 -19.40 -14.88 -0.38
N GLY A 83 -19.35 -13.66 -0.90
CA GLY A 83 -19.53 -12.44 -0.12
C GLY A 83 -18.35 -12.09 0.78
N ALA A 84 -17.21 -12.75 0.65
CA ALA A 84 -16.01 -12.36 1.37
C ALA A 84 -15.53 -10.97 0.91
N PRO A 85 -15.09 -10.10 1.84
CA PRO A 85 -14.64 -8.77 1.48
C PRO A 85 -13.35 -8.84 0.68
N LEU A 86 -13.29 -8.07 -0.41
CA LEU A 86 -12.08 -7.90 -1.19
C LEU A 86 -11.15 -6.90 -0.49
N ILE A 87 -9.98 -7.38 -0.07
CA ILE A 87 -8.93 -6.52 0.50
C ILE A 87 -7.93 -6.17 -0.59
N ILE A 88 -7.77 -4.90 -0.85
CA ILE A 88 -6.84 -4.38 -1.85
C ILE A 88 -5.75 -3.58 -1.15
N LYS A 89 -4.51 -4.06 -1.20
CA LYS A 89 -3.31 -3.32 -0.77
C LYS A 89 -2.55 -2.88 -2.01
N ASN A 90 -2.41 -1.56 -2.17
CA ASN A 90 -1.57 -1.00 -3.22
C ASN A 90 -1.11 0.40 -2.81
N PRO A 91 0.19 0.73 -2.84
CA PRO A 91 0.71 2.04 -2.41
C PRO A 91 0.14 3.22 -3.18
N TRP A 92 -0.22 3.02 -4.44
CA TRP A 92 -0.85 4.06 -5.27
C TRP A 92 -2.25 4.46 -4.80
N ASN A 93 -2.90 3.62 -4.00
CA ASN A 93 -4.25 3.91 -3.50
C ASN A 93 -4.26 5.11 -2.54
N CYS A 94 -3.13 5.48 -1.94
CA CYS A 94 -3.01 6.70 -1.15
C CYS A 94 -3.39 7.97 -1.95
N PHE A 95 -3.24 7.94 -3.27
CA PHE A 95 -3.62 9.03 -4.17
C PHE A 95 -5.01 8.87 -4.80
N ARG A 96 -5.68 7.71 -4.60
CA ARG A 96 -6.96 7.36 -5.21
C ARG A 96 -8.14 7.30 -4.24
N ILE A 97 -7.92 7.55 -2.95
CA ILE A 97 -8.93 7.40 -1.90
C ILE A 97 -10.25 8.09 -2.26
N SER A 98 -10.21 9.36 -2.67
CA SER A 98 -11.41 10.10 -3.07
C SER A 98 -12.14 9.47 -4.27
N SER A 99 -11.40 9.00 -5.27
CA SER A 99 -11.99 8.34 -6.45
C SER A 99 -12.61 6.99 -6.08
N ILE A 100 -11.92 6.20 -5.25
CA ILE A 100 -12.44 4.92 -4.74
C ILE A 100 -13.71 5.19 -3.93
N ARG A 101 -13.71 6.15 -3.03
CA ARG A 101 -14.87 6.49 -2.21
C ARG A 101 -16.07 6.95 -3.04
N LYS A 102 -15.84 7.76 -4.07
CA LYS A 102 -16.90 8.22 -4.99
C LYS A 102 -17.57 7.05 -5.71
N LEU A 103 -16.79 6.05 -6.13
CA LEU A 103 -17.29 4.88 -6.85
C LEU A 103 -17.90 3.83 -5.91
N LEU A 104 -17.34 3.69 -4.72
CA LEU A 104 -17.70 2.72 -3.70
C LEU A 104 -18.01 3.44 -2.39
N PRO A 105 -19.23 3.99 -2.23
CA PRO A 105 -19.61 4.74 -1.03
C PRO A 105 -19.52 3.95 0.28
N LYS A 106 -19.51 2.63 0.22
CA LYS A 106 -19.37 1.74 1.38
C LYS A 106 -17.93 1.25 1.60
N ALA A 107 -16.97 1.68 0.77
CA ALA A 107 -15.57 1.29 0.96
C ALA A 107 -15.06 1.70 2.35
N LYS A 108 -14.34 0.78 2.97
CA LYS A 108 -13.63 1.00 4.23
C LYS A 108 -12.14 1.14 3.94
N PHE A 109 -11.45 1.99 4.70
CA PHE A 109 -10.04 2.27 4.52
C PHE A 109 -9.28 1.95 5.79
N ILE A 110 -8.18 1.22 5.66
CA ILE A 110 -7.22 0.96 6.74
C ILE A 110 -5.96 1.73 6.40
N TRP A 111 -5.65 2.74 7.20
CA TRP A 111 -4.40 3.47 7.10
C TRP A 111 -3.34 2.82 7.97
N LEU A 112 -2.48 2.05 7.37
CA LEU A 112 -1.34 1.46 8.07
C LEU A 112 -0.21 2.49 8.15
N LYS A 113 -0.04 3.06 9.32
CA LYS A 113 1.07 3.96 9.65
C LYS A 113 2.31 3.20 10.07
N ARG A 114 3.44 3.88 9.93
CA ARG A 114 4.72 3.42 10.42
C ARG A 114 5.61 4.62 10.71
N ASP A 115 6.55 4.49 11.65
CA ASP A 115 7.56 5.51 11.87
C ASP A 115 8.25 5.90 10.56
N ILE A 116 8.31 7.21 10.29
CA ILE A 116 8.79 7.74 9.01
C ILE A 116 10.27 7.40 8.78
N ARG A 117 11.09 7.38 9.85
CA ARG A 117 12.50 7.03 9.77
C ARG A 117 12.69 5.58 9.35
N LYS A 118 11.91 4.69 9.95
CA LYS A 118 11.92 3.25 9.62
C LYS A 118 11.38 2.99 8.22
N SER A 119 10.38 3.74 7.79
CA SER A 119 9.80 3.64 6.45
C SER A 119 10.80 4.13 5.39
N ALA A 120 11.44 5.28 5.62
CA ALA A 120 12.46 5.83 4.74
C ALA A 120 13.67 4.89 4.61
N ALA A 121 14.20 4.39 5.73
CA ALA A 121 15.29 3.42 5.74
C ALA A 121 14.92 2.14 4.94
N SER A 122 13.67 1.68 5.05
CA SER A 122 13.18 0.53 4.30
C SER A 122 13.08 0.78 2.80
N ASP A 123 12.64 1.97 2.38
CA ASP A 123 12.56 2.33 0.97
C ASP A 123 13.96 2.48 0.38
N LEU A 124 14.88 3.13 1.09
CA LEU A 124 16.27 3.29 0.66
C LEU A 124 16.97 1.94 0.48
N GLU A 125 16.87 1.04 1.47
CA GLU A 125 17.37 -0.33 1.37
C GLU A 125 16.78 -1.05 0.16
N SER A 126 15.48 -0.89 -0.09
CA SER A 126 14.81 -1.51 -1.22
C SER A 126 15.35 -0.99 -2.57
N ARG A 127 15.70 0.30 -2.66
CA ARG A 127 16.33 0.86 -3.86
C ARG A 127 17.70 0.24 -4.13
N TYR A 128 18.54 0.09 -3.09
CA TYR A 128 19.83 -0.61 -3.23
C TYR A 128 19.66 -2.05 -3.70
N LEU A 129 18.79 -2.81 -3.09
CA LEU A 129 18.66 -4.24 -3.36
C LEU A 129 17.91 -4.55 -4.65
N THR A 130 16.92 -3.76 -5.05
CA THR A 130 16.08 -4.07 -6.21
C THR A 130 16.48 -3.29 -7.45
N LYS A 131 16.99 -2.08 -7.31
CA LYS A 131 17.38 -1.20 -8.43
C LYS A 131 18.88 -1.08 -8.56
N LYS A 132 19.65 -1.53 -7.56
CA LYS A 132 21.10 -1.35 -7.45
C LYS A 132 21.55 0.11 -7.58
N ASN A 133 20.64 1.04 -7.32
CA ASN A 133 20.88 2.48 -7.44
C ASN A 133 19.88 3.24 -6.54
N PRO A 134 20.33 3.97 -5.50
CA PRO A 134 19.46 4.70 -4.58
C PRO A 134 18.70 5.86 -5.23
N ASN A 135 19.18 6.37 -6.37
CA ASN A 135 18.50 7.42 -7.14
C ASN A 135 17.33 6.87 -7.98
N LYS A 136 17.27 5.57 -8.23
CA LYS A 136 16.17 4.97 -8.99
C LYS A 136 14.95 4.79 -8.11
N TRP A 137 13.86 5.42 -8.50
CA TRP A 137 12.58 5.35 -7.80
C TRP A 137 12.00 3.93 -7.78
N ASN A 138 11.51 3.50 -6.62
CA ASN A 138 11.05 2.12 -6.42
C ASN A 138 9.63 2.01 -5.84
N SER A 139 8.92 3.10 -5.67
CA SER A 139 7.59 3.15 -5.07
C SER A 139 6.60 3.95 -5.91
N ALA A 140 5.36 4.06 -5.45
CA ALA A 140 4.39 4.97 -6.03
C ALA A 140 4.91 6.41 -6.00
N THR A 141 4.46 7.22 -6.95
CA THR A 141 4.97 8.58 -7.14
C THR A 141 3.94 9.63 -6.81
N PRO A 142 4.26 10.61 -5.99
CA PRO A 142 3.41 11.77 -5.74
C PRO A 142 3.42 12.73 -6.94
N SER A 143 2.48 13.69 -6.95
CA SER A 143 2.36 14.66 -8.05
C SER A 143 3.56 15.58 -8.22
N ASN A 144 4.35 15.77 -7.18
CA ASN A 144 5.55 16.60 -7.15
C ASN A 144 6.85 15.81 -7.36
N ILE A 145 6.76 14.62 -7.96
CA ILE A 145 7.89 13.69 -8.12
C ILE A 145 9.11 14.34 -8.78
N GLU A 146 8.93 15.21 -9.75
CA GLU A 146 10.05 15.86 -10.45
C GLU A 146 10.87 16.77 -9.51
N LYS A 147 10.20 17.43 -8.55
CA LYS A 147 10.89 18.18 -7.49
C LYS A 147 11.61 17.25 -6.52
N LEU A 148 11.00 16.12 -6.18
CA LEU A 148 11.64 15.17 -5.26
C LEU A 148 12.87 14.50 -5.85
N LYS A 149 12.92 14.27 -7.15
CA LYS A 149 14.08 13.70 -7.85
C LYS A 149 15.34 14.58 -7.76
N LEU A 150 15.19 15.86 -7.52
CA LEU A 150 16.30 16.79 -7.35
C LEU A 150 16.97 16.70 -5.96
N LEU A 151 16.35 16.03 -5.02
CA LEU A 151 16.88 15.86 -3.67
C LEU A 151 17.89 14.69 -3.62
N PRO A 152 18.78 14.66 -2.61
CA PRO A 152 19.58 13.48 -2.31
C PRO A 152 18.69 12.26 -2.02
N PRO A 153 19.12 11.01 -2.35
CA PRO A 153 18.30 9.80 -2.20
C PRO A 153 17.69 9.63 -0.81
N VAL A 154 18.43 9.95 0.23
CA VAL A 154 17.96 9.92 1.64
C VAL A 154 16.76 10.84 1.84
N HIS A 155 16.84 12.07 1.33
CA HIS A 155 15.74 13.04 1.44
C HIS A 155 14.57 12.67 0.55
N GLN A 156 14.82 12.11 -0.65
CA GLN A 156 13.76 11.60 -1.54
C GLN A 156 12.84 10.60 -0.85
N VAL A 157 13.42 9.61 -0.15
CA VAL A 157 12.61 8.56 0.50
C VAL A 157 11.80 9.10 1.67
N ILE A 158 12.34 10.07 2.43
CA ILE A 158 11.61 10.72 3.52
C ILE A 158 10.44 11.55 2.98
N GLU A 159 10.71 12.40 2.00
CA GLU A 159 9.69 13.25 1.37
C GLU A 159 8.59 12.42 0.68
N ASN A 160 8.94 11.30 0.07
CA ASN A 160 7.96 10.39 -0.51
C ASN A 160 7.00 9.81 0.54
N GLN A 161 7.53 9.37 1.70
CA GLN A 161 6.69 8.90 2.81
C GLN A 161 5.80 10.02 3.36
N PHE A 162 6.34 11.23 3.43
CA PHE A 162 5.58 12.41 3.84
C PHE A 162 4.40 12.68 2.88
N GLU A 163 4.65 12.67 1.57
CA GLU A 163 3.61 12.91 0.56
C GLU A 163 2.51 11.84 0.59
N PHE A 164 2.84 10.57 0.85
CA PHE A 164 1.85 9.52 1.05
C PHE A 164 0.94 9.84 2.23
N ASN A 165 1.53 10.11 3.39
CA ASN A 165 0.77 10.40 4.60
C ASN A 165 -0.05 11.68 4.45
N ARG A 166 0.50 12.75 3.86
CA ARG A 166 -0.18 14.00 3.56
C ARG A 166 -1.41 13.77 2.66
N SER A 167 -1.25 12.97 1.60
CA SER A 167 -2.34 12.64 0.69
C SER A 167 -3.44 11.85 1.38
N ILE A 168 -3.07 10.82 2.17
CA ILE A 168 -4.04 10.00 2.92
C ILE A 168 -4.80 10.90 3.90
N LYS A 169 -4.11 11.66 4.75
CA LYS A 169 -4.74 12.53 5.75
C LYS A 169 -5.69 13.53 5.12
N ALA A 170 -5.29 14.18 4.03
CA ALA A 170 -6.12 15.14 3.31
C ALA A 170 -7.39 14.51 2.74
N ASN A 171 -7.30 13.28 2.23
CA ASN A 171 -8.47 12.59 1.68
C ASN A 171 -9.40 12.04 2.77
N LEU A 172 -8.85 11.51 3.87
CA LEU A 172 -9.64 10.94 4.97
C LEU A 172 -10.47 11.99 5.71
N LYS A 173 -10.06 13.26 5.73
CA LYS A 173 -10.86 14.36 6.30
C LYS A 173 -12.29 14.44 5.74
N ASN A 174 -12.49 14.02 4.51
CA ASN A 174 -13.77 14.04 3.81
C ASN A 174 -14.50 12.69 3.85
N ILE A 175 -14.04 11.76 4.68
CA ILE A 175 -14.63 10.41 4.82
C ILE A 175 -15.14 10.25 6.24
N PRO A 176 -16.39 9.82 6.44
CA PRO A 176 -16.92 9.57 7.77
C PRO A 176 -16.01 8.64 8.58
N SER A 177 -15.79 8.95 9.86
CA SER A 177 -14.88 8.20 10.74
C SER A 177 -15.19 6.70 10.81
N LYS A 178 -16.44 6.30 10.74
CA LYS A 178 -16.86 4.88 10.68
C LYS A 178 -16.35 4.12 9.45
N ASN A 179 -15.82 4.81 8.44
CA ASN A 179 -15.34 4.21 7.19
C ASN A 179 -13.82 4.10 7.10
N TRP A 180 -13.10 4.50 8.13
CA TRP A 180 -11.66 4.32 8.15
C TRP A 180 -11.13 4.15 9.56
N ILE A 181 -9.99 3.43 9.67
CA ILE A 181 -9.21 3.28 10.90
C ILE A 181 -7.73 3.49 10.60
N THR A 182 -7.00 3.83 11.66
CA THR A 182 -5.53 3.86 11.63
C THR A 182 -4.99 2.72 12.46
N LEU A 183 -3.99 2.03 11.92
CA LEU A 183 -3.20 1.03 12.63
C LEU A 183 -1.73 1.43 12.55
N TRP A 184 -0.97 1.15 13.61
CA TRP A 184 0.47 1.33 13.60
C TRP A 184 1.17 -0.01 13.34
N TYR A 185 2.13 0.01 12.44
CA TYR A 185 2.93 -1.20 12.14
C TYR A 185 3.67 -1.70 13.38
N GLU A 186 4.10 -0.79 14.23
CA GLU A 186 4.77 -1.06 15.48
C GLU A 186 3.85 -1.82 16.44
N ASP A 187 2.59 -1.42 16.58
CA ASP A 187 1.60 -2.09 17.44
C ASP A 187 1.27 -3.50 16.91
N ILE A 188 1.23 -3.68 15.58
CA ILE A 188 1.04 -5.01 14.96
C ILE A 188 2.22 -5.93 15.30
N LEU A 189 3.45 -5.39 15.38
CA LEU A 189 4.62 -6.17 15.78
C LEU A 189 4.63 -6.52 17.25
N GLU A 190 4.03 -5.70 18.08
CA GLU A 190 3.90 -5.88 19.53
C GLU A 190 2.82 -6.91 19.84
N ASP A 191 1.61 -6.69 19.39
CA ASP A 191 0.49 -7.64 19.52
C ASP A 191 -0.39 -7.69 18.26
N THR A 192 -0.06 -8.64 17.38
CA THR A 192 -0.81 -8.87 16.15
C THR A 192 -2.27 -9.22 16.41
N ASN A 193 -2.59 -9.94 17.51
CA ASN A 193 -3.95 -10.38 17.79
C ASN A 193 -4.86 -9.21 18.17
N VAL A 194 -4.35 -8.28 18.96
CA VAL A 194 -5.09 -7.05 19.34
C VAL A 194 -5.42 -6.24 18.10
N GLU A 195 -4.44 -6.04 17.22
CA GLU A 195 -4.65 -5.25 16.01
C GLU A 195 -5.59 -5.94 15.00
N LEU A 196 -5.52 -7.26 14.87
CA LEU A 196 -6.47 -8.03 14.06
C LEU A 196 -7.89 -7.97 14.60
N LYS A 197 -8.09 -7.97 15.93
CA LYS A 197 -9.41 -7.76 16.54
C LYS A 197 -9.98 -6.38 16.23
N LYS A 198 -9.14 -5.32 16.24
CA LYS A 198 -9.56 -3.98 15.80
C LYS A 198 -10.06 -3.97 14.35
N ILE A 199 -9.35 -4.68 13.44
CA ILE A 199 -9.78 -4.84 12.04
C ILE A 199 -11.12 -5.58 11.97
N SER A 200 -11.27 -6.68 12.70
CA SER A 200 -12.49 -7.49 12.76
C SER A 200 -13.70 -6.63 13.18
N SER A 201 -13.58 -5.92 14.28
CA SER A 201 -14.62 -5.00 14.78
C SER A 201 -14.92 -3.89 13.78
N PHE A 202 -13.89 -3.28 13.19
CA PHE A 202 -14.06 -2.24 12.17
C PHE A 202 -14.81 -2.74 10.94
N LEU A 203 -14.54 -3.96 10.50
CA LEU A 203 -15.22 -4.58 9.37
C LEU A 203 -16.60 -5.13 9.72
N ASN A 204 -16.94 -5.16 11.01
CA ASN A 204 -18.15 -5.79 11.55
C ASN A 204 -18.24 -7.27 11.10
N ARG A 205 -17.15 -8.00 11.28
CA ARG A 205 -16.99 -9.40 10.89
C ARG A 205 -16.24 -10.14 11.98
N ASP A 206 -16.68 -11.31 12.34
CA ASP A 206 -15.93 -12.19 13.24
C ASP A 206 -14.99 -13.08 12.42
N TYR A 207 -13.71 -12.77 12.51
CA TYR A 207 -12.65 -13.54 11.86
C TYR A 207 -11.89 -14.40 12.87
N LYS A 208 -11.78 -15.69 12.58
CA LYS A 208 -10.84 -16.56 13.29
C LYS A 208 -9.46 -16.42 12.68
N PHE A 209 -8.57 -15.72 13.36
CA PHE A 209 -7.20 -15.55 12.91
C PHE A 209 -6.32 -16.70 13.41
N ASN A 210 -5.66 -17.39 12.48
CA ASN A 210 -4.64 -18.38 12.85
C ASN A 210 -3.30 -17.66 12.98
N THR A 211 -3.02 -17.14 14.17
CA THR A 211 -1.84 -16.32 14.46
C THR A 211 -0.60 -17.13 14.82
N ASN A 212 -0.74 -18.45 14.99
CA ASN A 212 0.38 -19.30 15.46
C ASN A 212 1.48 -19.51 14.42
N LYS A 213 1.28 -19.10 13.17
CA LYS A 213 2.21 -19.46 12.09
C LYS A 213 3.26 -18.40 11.73
N ASN A 214 3.09 -17.13 12.11
CA ASN A 214 4.04 -16.11 11.64
C ASN A 214 4.20 -14.95 12.63
N LYS A 215 5.07 -15.10 13.62
CA LYS A 215 5.60 -13.92 14.33
C LYS A 215 6.33 -13.05 13.31
N ILE A 216 5.82 -11.86 13.08
CA ILE A 216 6.45 -10.88 12.20
C ILE A 216 7.77 -10.46 12.87
N LYS A 217 8.88 -10.89 12.30
CA LYS A 217 10.21 -10.56 12.85
C LYS A 217 10.56 -9.11 12.54
N LYS A 218 11.02 -8.38 13.55
CA LYS A 218 11.68 -7.07 13.34
C LYS A 218 12.86 -7.26 12.40
N LYS A 219 12.87 -6.53 11.26
CA LYS A 219 13.99 -6.55 10.31
C LYS A 219 14.93 -5.39 10.62
N ILE A 220 16.20 -5.70 10.84
CA ILE A 220 17.27 -4.70 10.84
C ILE A 220 17.45 -4.23 9.39
N ARG A 221 17.55 -2.93 9.18
CA ARG A 221 17.77 -2.33 7.86
C ARG A 221 19.24 -2.29 7.53
N ASN A 222 19.57 -2.63 6.28
CA ASN A 222 20.94 -2.66 5.80
C ASN A 222 21.22 -1.40 4.97
N ILE A 223 21.29 -0.26 5.66
CA ILE A 223 21.75 1.04 5.14
C ILE A 223 22.96 1.47 5.97
N SER A 224 23.75 2.42 5.47
CA SER A 224 24.92 2.91 6.20
C SER A 224 24.55 3.67 7.48
N SER A 225 25.48 3.78 8.42
CA SER A 225 25.28 4.54 9.64
C SER A 225 25.13 6.03 9.36
N GLU A 226 25.82 6.53 8.33
CA GLU A 226 25.74 7.89 7.84
C GLU A 226 24.34 8.21 7.29
N GLU A 227 23.79 7.32 6.46
CA GLU A 227 22.44 7.46 5.93
C GLU A 227 21.40 7.44 7.05
N GLN A 228 21.57 6.57 8.05
CA GLN A 228 20.66 6.53 9.20
C GLN A 228 20.73 7.82 10.03
N LYS A 229 21.94 8.38 10.24
CA LYS A 229 22.12 9.67 10.90
C LYS A 229 21.48 10.81 10.11
N GLU A 230 21.64 10.82 8.79
CA GLU A 230 21.04 11.83 7.92
C GLU A 230 19.51 11.75 7.92
N ILE A 231 18.90 10.54 7.88
CA ILE A 231 17.47 10.34 8.06
C ILE A 231 17.00 10.98 9.37
N ASN A 232 17.68 10.69 10.48
CA ASN A 232 17.31 11.19 11.79
C ASN A 232 17.42 12.72 11.86
N LYS A 233 18.51 13.29 11.35
CA LYS A 233 18.75 14.72 11.29
C LYS A 233 17.68 15.45 10.48
N TYR A 234 17.41 14.97 9.26
CA TYR A 234 16.41 15.57 8.38
C TYR A 234 15.01 15.56 9.01
N VAL A 235 14.59 14.43 9.58
CA VAL A 235 13.28 14.31 10.24
C VAL A 235 13.19 15.22 11.48
N ASN A 236 14.28 15.38 12.24
CA ASN A 236 14.31 16.26 13.41
C ASN A 236 14.19 17.74 13.01
N ILE A 237 14.94 18.18 12.01
CA ILE A 237 14.89 19.56 11.49
C ILE A 237 13.47 19.90 11.02
N HIS A 238 12.80 18.98 10.35
CA HIS A 238 11.45 19.17 9.82
C HIS A 238 10.36 18.62 10.73
N SER A 239 10.63 18.38 12.01
CA SER A 239 9.75 17.68 12.95
C SER A 239 8.37 18.31 13.08
N LYS A 240 8.24 19.65 13.08
CA LYS A 240 6.94 20.35 13.11
C LYS A 240 6.08 19.95 11.92
N ARG A 241 6.61 20.05 10.70
CA ARG A 241 5.89 19.65 9.46
C ARG A 241 5.47 18.19 9.47
N PHE A 242 6.33 17.31 9.96
CA PHE A 242 6.01 15.88 10.03
C PHE A 242 4.97 15.58 11.11
N LYS A 243 5.04 16.20 12.30
CA LYS A 243 4.02 16.04 13.34
C LYS A 243 2.64 16.47 12.87
N GLU A 244 2.50 17.61 12.24
CA GLU A 244 1.22 18.13 11.74
C GLU A 244 0.55 17.22 10.71
N ASN A 245 1.29 16.39 10.02
CA ASN A 245 0.80 15.54 8.92
C ASN A 245 0.81 14.04 9.22
N LEU A 246 1.51 13.60 10.26
CA LEU A 246 1.62 12.19 10.63
C LEU A 246 0.75 11.81 11.85
N TYR A 247 0.44 12.74 12.70
CA TYR A 247 -0.40 12.61 13.89
C TYR A 247 -1.63 13.50 13.78
#